data_77a1dc4a3fb4dfde72556a0f98e18643
#
_entry.id   77a1dc4a3fb4dfde72556a0f98e18643
#
_cell.length_a   1.000
_cell.length_b   1.000
_cell.length_c   1.000
_cell.angle_alpha   90.00
_cell.angle_beta   90.00
_cell.angle_gamma   90.00
#
_symmetry.space_group_name_H-M   'P 1'
#
loop_
_entity.id
_entity.type
_entity.pdbx_description
1 polymer ?
#
loop_
_entity_poly.entity_id
_entity_poly.type
_entity_poly.pdbx_seq_one_letter_code
_entity_poly.pdbx_strand_id
1 'polypeptide(L)'
;MLKFITWFDGWLWGLPLIIILLGTHIFCTIRSKFIQRKVGRGIKLSVTPDPDGEGEVSQFGALATALAATIGTGNIIGVATAFASGVPGAIFWCWITGVLGMATKYMETVMSVKYREQTEDGRMIGGAMYALERGLHAKWLGVTFALLGAVAAFGIGCMTQANSIATALNQNFGVSPLIAGVAVAAITGVVIIGGVKSITKVTERLVPFMAAFYVIGCIWVLIRNGGAVGTGLVLIVKSAFSMQAGAGGLFGFSVGAALRYGCARGLFSNESGMGSAPIVAASAKTRNSVRQSLVSMTGTFWDTVIICALTGLTLVSSAVAHPEFLKGDDTTILTFKCFELIPVIGRPIIAIALAMFAFSTILGWSYYGERCAEYLVGAKIIMPYKIAWIIFSFVGCVIKLDTVWTIADILNGLMVIPNVIGIWALSGHIMEDTNKYVNDVDAVDPTPIPVIHKEVADI
;
A
#
# COMPACT_ATOMS: atom_id res chain seq x y z
N MET A 1 14.90 10.59 24.00
CA MET A 1 14.98 10.00 22.66
C MET A 1 13.60 9.57 22.16
N LEU A 2 12.89 8.68 22.83
CA LEU A 2 11.58 8.17 22.38
C LEU A 2 10.54 9.30 22.15
N LYS A 3 10.40 10.25 23.10
CA LYS A 3 9.49 11.41 22.94
C LYS A 3 9.79 12.25 21.69
N PHE A 4 11.07 12.41 21.34
CA PHE A 4 11.46 13.14 20.13
C PHE A 4 11.08 12.37 18.86
N ILE A 5 11.32 11.05 18.83
CA ILE A 5 10.98 10.18 17.69
C ILE A 5 9.47 10.22 17.45
N THR A 6 8.65 10.06 18.49
CA THR A 6 7.17 10.11 18.38
C THR A 6 6.69 11.51 17.95
N TRP A 7 7.32 12.58 18.46
CA TRP A 7 7.01 13.95 18.04
C TRP A 7 7.34 14.16 16.54
N PHE A 8 8.53 13.70 16.11
CA PHE A 8 8.97 13.84 14.74
C PHE A 8 8.08 13.05 13.77
N ASP A 9 7.70 11.84 14.12
CA ASP A 9 6.74 11.01 13.41
C ASP A 9 5.40 11.75 13.21
N GLY A 10 4.81 12.23 14.29
CA GLY A 10 3.55 12.98 14.26
C GLY A 10 3.64 14.30 13.48
N TRP A 11 4.83 14.94 13.45
CA TRP A 11 5.08 16.12 12.63
C TRP A 11 5.22 15.74 11.15
N LEU A 12 6.00 14.71 10.82
CA LEU A 12 6.27 14.26 9.46
C LEU A 12 4.97 13.80 8.76
N TRP A 13 4.21 12.89 9.39
CA TRP A 13 2.92 12.40 8.91
C TRP A 13 1.76 13.38 9.12
N GLY A 14 2.07 14.57 9.64
CA GLY A 14 1.14 15.69 9.73
C GLY A 14 1.07 16.47 8.42
N LEU A 15 1.04 17.81 8.54
CA LEU A 15 0.92 18.71 7.39
C LEU A 15 2.03 18.55 6.33
N PRO A 16 3.32 18.33 6.67
CA PRO A 16 4.37 18.27 5.66
C PRO A 16 4.13 17.21 4.60
N LEU A 17 3.96 15.92 4.99
CA LEU A 17 3.73 14.85 4.02
C LEU A 17 2.37 14.96 3.34
N ILE A 18 1.34 15.40 4.04
CA ILE A 18 0.01 15.62 3.45
C ILE A 18 0.09 16.65 2.33
N ILE A 19 0.76 17.79 2.54
CA ILE A 19 0.91 18.83 1.53
C ILE A 19 1.73 18.31 0.34
N ILE A 20 2.85 17.65 0.59
CA ILE A 20 3.72 17.10 -0.46
C ILE A 20 2.96 16.06 -1.30
N LEU A 21 2.33 15.09 -0.65
CA LEU A 21 1.66 13.99 -1.36
C LEU A 21 0.37 14.44 -2.03
N LEU A 22 -0.51 15.18 -1.34
CA LEU A 22 -1.75 15.66 -1.93
C LEU A 22 -1.46 16.66 -3.06
N GLY A 23 -0.48 17.54 -2.88
CA GLY A 23 0.01 18.43 -3.93
C GLY A 23 0.53 17.65 -5.14
N THR A 24 1.30 16.58 -4.91
CA THR A 24 1.77 15.68 -5.97
C THR A 24 0.61 14.96 -6.65
N HIS A 25 -0.40 14.51 -5.91
CA HIS A 25 -1.58 13.85 -6.48
C HIS A 25 -2.37 14.79 -7.40
N ILE A 26 -2.54 16.05 -6.98
CA ILE A 26 -3.19 17.09 -7.80
C ILE A 26 -2.34 17.39 -9.03
N PHE A 27 -1.03 17.60 -8.86
CA PHE A 27 -0.10 17.81 -9.96
C PHE A 27 -0.16 16.67 -10.99
N CYS A 28 -0.04 15.42 -10.55
CA CYS A 28 -0.10 14.24 -11.41
C CYS A 28 -1.46 14.14 -12.13
N THR A 29 -2.56 14.42 -11.43
CA THR A 29 -3.92 14.40 -12.00
C THR A 29 -4.06 15.41 -13.14
N ILE A 30 -3.62 16.66 -12.92
CA ILE A 30 -3.68 17.71 -13.94
C ILE A 30 -2.71 17.40 -15.09
N ARG A 31 -1.47 17.04 -14.76
CA ARG A 31 -0.41 16.77 -15.73
C ARG A 31 -0.75 15.61 -16.65
N SER A 32 -1.35 14.54 -16.13
CA SER A 32 -1.79 13.35 -16.89
C SER A 32 -3.18 13.52 -17.53
N LYS A 33 -3.77 14.73 -17.48
CA LYS A 33 -5.09 15.03 -18.04
C LYS A 33 -6.19 14.09 -17.50
N PHE A 34 -6.19 13.87 -16.17
CA PHE A 34 -7.16 12.99 -15.50
C PHE A 34 -7.11 11.54 -15.99
N ILE A 35 -5.93 10.95 -15.97
CA ILE A 35 -5.69 9.54 -16.40
C ILE A 35 -6.60 8.53 -15.66
N GLN A 36 -7.08 8.87 -14.46
CA GLN A 36 -8.02 8.06 -13.66
C GLN A 36 -9.28 7.69 -14.45
N ARG A 37 -9.70 8.49 -15.45
CA ARG A 37 -10.82 8.18 -16.34
C ARG A 37 -10.60 6.90 -17.14
N LYS A 38 -9.35 6.44 -17.26
CA LYS A 38 -8.98 5.21 -17.97
C LYS A 38 -8.88 4.00 -17.02
N VAL A 39 -9.36 4.10 -15.77
CA VAL A 39 -9.30 2.98 -14.80
C VAL A 39 -9.97 1.72 -15.32
N GLY A 40 -11.12 1.83 -16.01
CA GLY A 40 -11.79 0.69 -16.63
C GLY A 40 -10.93 0.00 -17.68
N ARG A 41 -10.12 0.77 -18.46
CA ARG A 41 -9.14 0.20 -19.39
C ARG A 41 -8.02 -0.52 -18.63
N GLY A 42 -7.52 0.07 -17.55
CA GLY A 42 -6.52 -0.56 -16.69
C GLY A 42 -6.99 -1.90 -16.09
N ILE A 43 -8.24 -1.96 -15.63
CA ILE A 43 -8.85 -3.20 -15.13
C ILE A 43 -8.92 -4.26 -16.24
N LYS A 44 -9.34 -3.89 -17.45
CA LYS A 44 -9.37 -4.82 -18.59
C LYS A 44 -7.96 -5.32 -18.92
N LEU A 45 -6.97 -4.44 -18.97
CA LEU A 45 -5.58 -4.79 -19.26
C LEU A 45 -4.97 -5.70 -18.21
N SER A 46 -5.33 -5.55 -16.93
CA SER A 46 -4.80 -6.39 -15.86
C SER A 46 -5.07 -7.88 -16.05
N VAL A 47 -6.19 -8.22 -16.69
CA VAL A 47 -6.59 -9.60 -16.98
C VAL A 47 -6.35 -10.00 -18.45
N THR A 48 -5.75 -9.12 -19.26
CA THR A 48 -5.43 -9.40 -20.67
C THR A 48 -3.93 -9.70 -20.78
N PRO A 49 -3.52 -10.93 -21.12
CA PRO A 49 -2.12 -11.27 -21.31
C PRO A 49 -1.39 -10.38 -22.31
N ASP A 50 -0.12 -10.14 -22.11
CA ASP A 50 0.78 -9.44 -23.04
C ASP A 50 1.91 -10.39 -23.48
N PRO A 51 1.67 -11.23 -24.50
CA PRO A 51 2.63 -12.26 -24.90
C PRO A 51 3.92 -11.67 -25.49
N ASP A 52 3.84 -10.49 -26.11
CA ASP A 52 4.98 -9.83 -26.76
C ASP A 52 5.72 -8.89 -25.79
N GLY A 53 5.30 -8.84 -24.52
CA GLY A 53 5.92 -8.01 -23.50
C GLY A 53 7.16 -8.67 -22.90
N GLU A 54 8.19 -7.88 -22.64
CA GLU A 54 9.37 -8.30 -21.87
C GLU A 54 9.14 -8.17 -20.38
N GLY A 55 9.59 -9.15 -19.59
CA GLY A 55 9.42 -9.16 -18.12
C GLY A 55 9.44 -10.57 -17.53
N GLU A 56 9.36 -10.66 -16.21
CA GLU A 56 9.44 -11.92 -15.46
C GLU A 56 8.07 -12.48 -15.07
N VAL A 57 7.12 -11.60 -14.78
CA VAL A 57 5.80 -11.95 -14.23
C VAL A 57 4.69 -11.32 -15.05
N SER A 58 3.46 -11.87 -14.96
CA SER A 58 2.30 -11.30 -15.64
C SER A 58 1.99 -9.89 -15.12
N GLN A 59 1.29 -9.06 -15.93
CA GLN A 59 0.81 -7.75 -15.49
C GLN A 59 -0.12 -7.89 -14.28
N PHE A 60 -0.97 -8.91 -14.27
CA PHE A 60 -1.83 -9.21 -13.13
C PHE A 60 -1.00 -9.67 -11.90
N GLY A 61 0.03 -10.49 -12.08
CA GLY A 61 0.93 -10.91 -11.02
C GLY A 61 1.65 -9.74 -10.35
N ALA A 62 2.16 -8.81 -11.15
CA ALA A 62 2.76 -7.58 -10.63
C ALA A 62 1.73 -6.72 -9.87
N LEU A 63 0.51 -6.55 -10.40
CA LEU A 63 -0.58 -5.85 -9.73
C LEU A 63 -0.99 -6.57 -8.42
N ALA A 64 -1.18 -7.88 -8.46
CA ALA A 64 -1.56 -8.65 -7.29
C ALA A 64 -0.48 -8.60 -6.19
N THR A 65 0.81 -8.60 -6.57
CA THR A 65 1.90 -8.44 -5.61
C THR A 65 1.93 -7.02 -5.03
N ALA A 66 1.66 -5.99 -5.84
CA ALA A 66 1.52 -4.63 -5.34
C ALA A 66 0.31 -4.49 -4.40
N LEU A 67 -0.83 -5.08 -4.75
CA LEU A 67 -2.01 -5.13 -3.89
C LEU A 67 -1.77 -5.94 -2.60
N ALA A 68 -0.98 -7.02 -2.67
CA ALA A 68 -0.58 -7.77 -1.49
C ALA A 68 0.18 -6.90 -0.49
N ALA A 69 1.04 -6.00 -0.97
CA ALA A 69 1.78 -5.08 -0.14
C ALA A 69 0.89 -3.97 0.47
N THR A 70 -0.07 -3.44 -0.30
CA THR A 70 -0.91 -2.29 0.08
C THR A 70 -2.16 -2.69 0.86
N ILE A 71 -2.87 -3.78 0.45
CA ILE A 71 -4.04 -4.29 1.18
C ILE A 71 -3.55 -5.04 2.43
N GLY A 72 -3.43 -4.31 3.52
CA GLY A 72 -2.87 -4.79 4.78
C GLY A 72 -3.70 -4.37 5.99
N THR A 73 -3.03 -4.29 7.14
CA THR A 73 -3.64 -3.80 8.38
C THR A 73 -4.16 -2.37 8.26
N GLY A 74 -3.61 -1.56 7.35
CA GLY A 74 -4.03 -0.19 7.06
C GLY A 74 -5.49 -0.08 6.65
N ASN A 75 -5.97 -1.01 5.82
CA ASN A 75 -7.35 -1.01 5.30
C ASN A 75 -8.40 -1.36 6.38
N ILE A 76 -8.03 -2.08 7.42
CA ILE A 76 -8.92 -2.52 8.49
C ILE A 76 -8.72 -1.64 9.73
N ILE A 77 -7.53 -1.71 10.33
CA ILE A 77 -7.19 -0.99 11.57
C ILE A 77 -6.92 0.49 11.30
N GLY A 78 -6.21 0.81 10.21
CA GLY A 78 -5.87 2.19 9.85
C GLY A 78 -7.12 3.04 9.59
N VAL A 79 -8.08 2.51 8.83
CA VAL A 79 -9.36 3.20 8.58
C VAL A 79 -10.17 3.35 9.87
N ALA A 80 -10.18 2.32 10.74
CA ALA A 80 -10.84 2.40 12.05
C ALA A 80 -10.21 3.47 12.94
N THR A 81 -8.88 3.57 12.93
CA THR A 81 -8.15 4.62 13.66
C THR A 81 -8.48 6.02 13.14
N ALA A 82 -8.58 6.21 11.81
CA ALA A 82 -8.99 7.49 11.23
C ALA A 82 -10.39 7.90 11.68
N PHE A 83 -11.34 6.95 11.66
CA PHE A 83 -12.70 7.18 12.11
C PHE A 83 -12.77 7.48 13.61
N ALA A 84 -12.09 6.69 14.44
CA ALA A 84 -12.11 6.82 15.90
C ALA A 84 -11.35 8.06 16.42
N SER A 85 -10.41 8.61 15.65
CA SER A 85 -9.81 9.92 15.92
C SER A 85 -10.83 11.07 15.85
N GLY A 86 -12.11 10.72 15.75
CA GLY A 86 -13.25 11.58 16.04
C GLY A 86 -14.00 12.10 14.82
N VAL A 87 -13.72 11.60 13.59
CA VAL A 87 -14.31 12.28 12.44
C VAL A 87 -14.74 11.32 11.33
N PRO A 88 -16.04 11.04 11.17
CA PRO A 88 -16.56 10.30 10.01
C PRO A 88 -16.11 10.88 8.65
N GLY A 89 -15.90 12.18 8.57
CA GLY A 89 -15.39 12.87 7.38
C GLY A 89 -13.96 12.49 6.99
N ALA A 90 -13.18 11.85 7.86
CA ALA A 90 -11.88 11.30 7.52
C ALA A 90 -12.00 10.23 6.42
N ILE A 91 -13.10 9.47 6.39
CA ILE A 91 -13.36 8.47 5.35
C ILE A 91 -13.51 9.13 3.98
N PHE A 92 -14.18 10.29 3.90
CA PHE A 92 -14.29 11.05 2.66
C PHE A 92 -12.91 11.46 2.12
N TRP A 93 -12.06 12.03 2.97
CA TRP A 93 -10.72 12.45 2.55
C TRP A 93 -9.80 11.26 2.21
N CYS A 94 -9.98 10.13 2.86
CA CYS A 94 -9.33 8.88 2.46
C CYS A 94 -9.73 8.48 1.02
N TRP A 95 -11.01 8.56 0.65
CA TRP A 95 -11.48 8.30 -0.72
C TRP A 95 -10.86 9.25 -1.73
N ILE A 96 -10.80 10.54 -1.40
CA ILE A 96 -10.22 11.56 -2.29
C ILE A 96 -8.75 11.27 -2.56
N THR A 97 -7.97 10.86 -1.53
CA THR A 97 -6.56 10.48 -1.75
C THR A 97 -6.45 9.24 -2.64
N GLY A 98 -7.37 8.30 -2.55
CA GLY A 98 -7.42 7.15 -3.45
C GLY A 98 -7.67 7.55 -4.91
N VAL A 99 -8.68 8.40 -5.14
CA VAL A 99 -9.03 8.86 -6.50
C VAL A 99 -7.88 9.66 -7.12
N LEU A 100 -7.31 10.60 -6.39
CA LEU A 100 -6.19 11.42 -6.89
C LEU A 100 -4.89 10.62 -6.96
N GLY A 101 -4.66 9.73 -6.00
CA GLY A 101 -3.50 8.86 -5.90
C GLY A 101 -3.32 7.92 -7.10
N MET A 102 -4.42 7.53 -7.78
CA MET A 102 -4.33 6.77 -9.02
C MET A 102 -3.43 7.41 -10.07
N ALA A 103 -3.49 8.75 -10.24
CA ALA A 103 -2.65 9.46 -11.19
C ALA A 103 -1.18 9.45 -10.77
N THR A 104 -0.90 9.55 -9.48
CA THR A 104 0.46 9.45 -8.96
C THR A 104 1.00 8.04 -9.13
N LYS A 105 0.22 7.01 -8.78
CA LYS A 105 0.58 5.60 -9.01
C LYS A 105 0.87 5.32 -10.48
N TYR A 106 0.10 5.91 -11.39
CA TYR A 106 0.35 5.85 -12.83
C TYR A 106 1.71 6.44 -13.18
N MET A 107 1.98 7.69 -12.76
CA MET A 107 3.22 8.40 -13.14
C MET A 107 4.47 7.75 -12.54
N GLU A 108 4.43 7.33 -11.26
CA GLU A 108 5.56 6.64 -10.65
C GLU A 108 5.81 5.26 -11.28
N THR A 109 4.77 4.60 -11.80
CA THR A 109 4.94 3.33 -12.52
C THR A 109 5.52 3.56 -13.93
N VAL A 110 5.06 4.58 -14.68
CA VAL A 110 5.70 4.93 -15.97
C VAL A 110 7.19 5.17 -15.76
N MET A 111 7.56 5.96 -14.75
CA MET A 111 8.94 6.24 -14.39
C MET A 111 9.73 4.94 -14.10
N SER A 112 9.16 4.05 -13.28
CA SER A 112 9.81 2.81 -12.88
C SER A 112 10.02 1.84 -14.04
N VAL A 113 9.04 1.68 -14.92
CA VAL A 113 9.13 0.76 -16.07
C VAL A 113 9.98 1.35 -17.19
N LYS A 114 9.93 2.66 -17.42
CA LYS A 114 10.76 3.34 -18.45
C LYS A 114 12.26 3.19 -18.18
N TYR A 115 12.67 3.28 -16.92
CA TYR A 115 14.07 3.21 -16.49
C TYR A 115 14.46 1.86 -15.87
N ARG A 116 13.69 0.80 -16.18
CA ARG A 116 14.02 -0.56 -15.76
C ARG A 116 15.23 -1.09 -16.52
N GLU A 117 15.93 -2.01 -15.89
CA GLU A 117 17.12 -2.67 -16.44
C GLU A 117 16.97 -4.19 -16.33
N GLN A 118 17.71 -4.92 -17.12
CA GLN A 118 17.79 -6.37 -17.04
C GLN A 118 19.16 -6.77 -16.48
N THR A 119 19.17 -7.72 -15.57
CA THR A 119 20.41 -8.32 -15.08
C THR A 119 20.88 -9.43 -16.02
N GLU A 120 22.14 -9.84 -15.95
CA GLU A 120 22.70 -10.93 -16.77
C GLU A 120 21.95 -12.27 -16.61
N ASP A 121 21.39 -12.51 -15.42
CA ASP A 121 20.55 -13.68 -15.13
C ASP A 121 19.09 -13.51 -15.58
N GLY A 122 18.78 -12.45 -16.34
CA GLY A 122 17.49 -12.21 -16.98
C GLY A 122 16.41 -11.63 -16.06
N ARG A 123 16.74 -11.20 -14.84
CA ARG A 123 15.78 -10.55 -13.95
C ARG A 123 15.56 -9.10 -14.36
N MET A 124 14.30 -8.63 -14.25
CA MET A 124 13.97 -7.23 -14.46
C MET A 124 14.00 -6.48 -13.14
N ILE A 125 14.78 -5.42 -13.09
CA ILE A 125 14.95 -4.55 -11.94
C ILE A 125 14.59 -3.11 -12.30
N GLY A 126 13.94 -2.41 -11.38
CA GLY A 126 13.52 -1.03 -11.57
C GLY A 126 12.96 -0.47 -10.26
N GLY A 127 12.30 0.65 -10.36
CA GLY A 127 11.77 1.38 -9.21
C GLY A 127 12.29 2.81 -9.18
N ALA A 128 11.89 3.56 -8.14
CA ALA A 128 12.29 4.95 -7.99
C ALA A 128 13.82 5.13 -8.00
N MET A 129 14.57 4.22 -7.34
CA MET A 129 16.04 4.31 -7.27
C MET A 129 16.71 4.30 -8.63
N TYR A 130 16.25 3.43 -9.55
CA TYR A 130 16.79 3.37 -10.91
C TYR A 130 16.39 4.59 -11.74
N ALA A 131 15.16 5.05 -11.62
CA ALA A 131 14.70 6.24 -12.31
C ALA A 131 15.41 7.52 -11.85
N LEU A 132 15.72 7.63 -10.56
CA LEU A 132 16.50 8.74 -10.00
C LEU A 132 17.95 8.71 -10.49
N GLU A 133 18.57 7.53 -10.57
CA GLU A 133 19.93 7.40 -11.06
C GLU A 133 20.03 7.57 -12.59
N ARG A 134 19.18 6.86 -13.35
CA ARG A 134 19.29 6.83 -14.84
C ARG A 134 18.57 8.01 -15.49
N GLY A 135 17.40 8.40 -14.95
CA GLY A 135 16.59 9.48 -15.51
C GLY A 135 17.01 10.88 -15.08
N LEU A 136 17.40 11.05 -13.80
CA LEU A 136 17.84 12.34 -13.27
C LEU A 136 19.37 12.45 -13.11
N HIS A 137 20.13 11.38 -13.33
CA HIS A 137 21.56 11.33 -13.06
C HIS A 137 21.91 11.67 -11.60
N ALA A 138 20.97 11.42 -10.67
CA ALA A 138 21.07 11.72 -9.25
C ALA A 138 21.21 10.44 -8.42
N LYS A 139 22.33 9.71 -8.58
CA LYS A 139 22.61 8.45 -7.87
C LYS A 139 22.41 8.57 -6.36
N TRP A 140 22.80 9.70 -5.75
CA TRP A 140 22.65 9.93 -4.33
C TRP A 140 21.17 9.89 -3.85
N LEU A 141 20.23 10.39 -4.68
CA LEU A 141 18.80 10.27 -4.38
C LEU A 141 18.32 8.82 -4.49
N GLY A 142 18.79 8.08 -5.49
CA GLY A 142 18.51 6.65 -5.65
C GLY A 142 19.01 5.84 -4.45
N VAL A 143 20.25 6.09 -4.00
CA VAL A 143 20.82 5.47 -2.79
C VAL A 143 20.02 5.83 -1.54
N THR A 144 19.64 7.10 -1.38
CA THR A 144 18.82 7.55 -0.24
C THR A 144 17.47 6.82 -0.22
N PHE A 145 16.77 6.76 -1.35
CA PHE A 145 15.51 6.02 -1.47
C PHE A 145 15.67 4.53 -1.12
N ALA A 146 16.67 3.89 -1.68
CA ALA A 146 16.91 2.47 -1.48
C ALA A 146 17.30 2.14 -0.03
N LEU A 147 18.12 2.99 0.62
CA LEU A 147 18.47 2.81 2.02
C LEU A 147 17.24 2.90 2.93
N LEU A 148 16.44 3.95 2.73
CA LEU A 148 15.19 4.13 3.48
C LEU A 148 14.25 2.95 3.26
N GLY A 149 14.06 2.51 2.00
CA GLY A 149 13.19 1.41 1.65
C GLY A 149 13.63 0.06 2.20
N ALA A 150 14.93 -0.26 2.11
CA ALA A 150 15.47 -1.51 2.63
C ALA A 150 15.28 -1.66 4.12
N VAL A 151 15.39 -0.57 4.89
CA VAL A 151 15.24 -0.58 6.36
C VAL A 151 13.77 -0.48 6.77
N ALA A 152 13.01 0.45 6.17
CA ALA A 152 11.57 0.63 6.46
C ALA A 152 10.78 -0.67 6.26
N ALA A 153 11.14 -1.44 5.24
CA ALA A 153 10.50 -2.71 4.90
C ALA A 153 10.44 -3.68 6.10
N PHE A 154 11.52 -3.82 6.87
CA PHE A 154 11.54 -4.68 8.06
C PHE A 154 10.53 -4.26 9.13
N GLY A 155 10.31 -2.96 9.30
CA GLY A 155 9.33 -2.45 10.25
C GLY A 155 7.91 -2.59 9.73
N ILE A 156 7.55 -1.82 8.69
CA ILE A 156 6.18 -1.69 8.19
C ILE A 156 5.71 -2.96 7.49
N GLY A 157 6.54 -3.50 6.61
CA GLY A 157 6.17 -4.64 5.77
C GLY A 157 6.32 -5.99 6.45
N CYS A 158 7.14 -6.12 7.49
CA CYS A 158 7.46 -7.39 8.14
C CYS A 158 6.96 -7.46 9.58
N MET A 159 7.65 -6.79 10.51
CA MET A 159 7.44 -6.98 11.96
C MET A 159 6.06 -6.53 12.43
N THR A 160 5.57 -5.39 11.96
CA THR A 160 4.26 -4.85 12.37
C THR A 160 3.12 -5.72 11.85
N GLN A 161 3.26 -6.27 10.65
CA GLN A 161 2.28 -7.19 10.08
C GLN A 161 2.29 -8.53 10.84
N ALA A 162 3.47 -9.08 11.11
CA ALA A 162 3.63 -10.30 11.89
C ALA A 162 3.04 -10.17 13.30
N ASN A 163 3.25 -9.02 13.95
CA ASN A 163 2.65 -8.71 15.25
C ASN A 163 1.12 -8.67 15.18
N SER A 164 0.58 -8.05 14.15
CA SER A 164 -0.87 -7.98 13.94
C SER A 164 -1.49 -9.37 13.72
N ILE A 165 -0.80 -10.26 12.99
CA ILE A 165 -1.22 -11.67 12.84
C ILE A 165 -1.23 -12.37 14.20
N ALA A 166 -0.13 -12.30 14.94
CA ALA A 166 0.00 -12.96 16.24
C ALA A 166 -1.06 -12.46 17.23
N THR A 167 -1.28 -11.14 17.28
CA THR A 167 -2.29 -10.52 18.14
C THR A 167 -3.70 -10.98 17.77
N ALA A 168 -4.06 -10.95 16.48
CA ALA A 168 -5.37 -11.37 16.01
C ALA A 168 -5.65 -12.85 16.30
N LEU A 169 -4.66 -13.72 16.06
CA LEU A 169 -4.78 -15.16 16.34
C LEU A 169 -4.83 -15.47 17.84
N ASN A 170 -4.07 -14.75 18.64
CA ASN A 170 -4.08 -14.93 20.09
C ASN A 170 -5.42 -14.48 20.71
N GLN A 171 -5.89 -13.29 20.37
CA GLN A 171 -7.11 -12.71 20.96
C GLN A 171 -8.39 -13.48 20.55
N ASN A 172 -8.43 -14.06 19.34
CA ASN A 172 -9.65 -14.70 18.82
C ASN A 172 -9.63 -16.23 18.88
N PHE A 173 -8.46 -16.85 18.87
CA PHE A 173 -8.31 -18.31 18.81
C PHE A 173 -7.41 -18.87 19.91
N GLY A 174 -6.83 -18.03 20.79
CA GLY A 174 -5.93 -18.46 21.86
C GLY A 174 -4.58 -19.03 21.37
N VAL A 175 -4.22 -18.81 20.10
CA VAL A 175 -2.93 -19.27 19.54
C VAL A 175 -1.79 -18.48 20.17
N SER A 176 -0.78 -19.17 20.72
CA SER A 176 0.35 -18.47 21.33
C SER A 176 1.16 -17.70 20.27
N PRO A 177 1.70 -16.50 20.60
CA PRO A 177 2.53 -15.72 19.69
C PRO A 177 3.75 -16.48 19.15
N LEU A 178 4.29 -17.43 19.93
CA LEU A 178 5.41 -18.28 19.51
C LEU A 178 4.99 -19.22 18.39
N ILE A 179 3.85 -19.89 18.52
CA ILE A 179 3.31 -20.81 17.49
C ILE A 179 2.99 -20.01 16.22
N ALA A 180 2.31 -18.86 16.37
CA ALA A 180 2.02 -17.96 15.26
C ALA A 180 3.31 -17.53 14.54
N GLY A 181 4.35 -17.15 15.31
CA GLY A 181 5.65 -16.74 14.77
C GLY A 181 6.36 -17.82 13.97
N VAL A 182 6.39 -19.05 14.49
CA VAL A 182 6.97 -20.20 13.76
C VAL A 182 6.20 -20.46 12.46
N ALA A 183 4.88 -20.45 12.51
CA ALA A 183 4.04 -20.66 11.32
C ALA A 183 4.25 -19.56 10.27
N VAL A 184 4.19 -18.28 10.68
CA VAL A 184 4.39 -17.13 9.78
C VAL A 184 5.78 -17.20 9.16
N ALA A 185 6.84 -17.41 9.95
CA ALA A 185 8.22 -17.48 9.45
C ALA A 185 8.42 -18.64 8.47
N ALA A 186 7.89 -19.83 8.78
CA ALA A 186 8.00 -21.01 7.92
C ALA A 186 7.30 -20.81 6.58
N ILE A 187 6.04 -20.33 6.58
CA ILE A 187 5.27 -20.12 5.35
C ILE A 187 5.89 -18.97 4.54
N THR A 188 6.30 -17.87 5.18
CA THR A 188 7.03 -16.78 4.53
C THR A 188 8.28 -17.29 3.85
N GLY A 189 9.11 -18.08 4.55
CA GLY A 189 10.35 -18.65 4.01
C GLY A 189 10.12 -19.47 2.75
N VAL A 190 9.14 -20.38 2.77
CA VAL A 190 8.79 -21.21 1.60
C VAL A 190 8.42 -20.36 0.39
N VAL A 191 7.72 -19.23 0.58
CA VAL A 191 7.27 -18.39 -0.52
C VAL A 191 8.39 -17.49 -1.04
N ILE A 192 9.11 -16.78 -0.15
CA ILE A 192 10.05 -15.73 -0.59
C ILE A 192 11.37 -16.28 -1.15
N ILE A 193 11.77 -17.51 -0.76
CA ILE A 193 13.01 -18.14 -1.29
C ILE A 193 12.92 -18.27 -2.82
N GLY A 194 11.76 -18.60 -3.37
CA GLY A 194 11.53 -18.71 -4.81
C GLY A 194 11.49 -17.37 -5.59
N GLY A 195 11.74 -16.23 -4.92
CA GLY A 195 11.78 -14.90 -5.54
C GLY A 195 10.43 -14.41 -6.08
N VAL A 196 10.47 -13.42 -6.99
CA VAL A 196 9.26 -12.75 -7.49
C VAL A 196 8.24 -13.70 -8.11
N LYS A 197 8.70 -14.72 -8.85
CA LYS A 197 7.82 -15.70 -9.50
C LYS A 197 7.02 -16.53 -8.48
N SER A 198 7.63 -16.87 -7.35
CA SER A 198 6.96 -17.61 -6.27
C SER A 198 5.99 -16.69 -5.52
N ILE A 199 6.42 -15.46 -5.21
CA ILE A 199 5.58 -14.46 -4.54
C ILE A 199 4.34 -14.17 -5.40
N THR A 200 4.51 -13.88 -6.68
CA THR A 200 3.38 -13.57 -7.59
C THR A 200 2.42 -14.74 -7.73
N LYS A 201 2.91 -15.98 -7.82
CA LYS A 201 2.06 -17.17 -7.88
C LYS A 201 1.14 -17.31 -6.66
N VAL A 202 1.62 -16.91 -5.49
CA VAL A 202 0.82 -16.92 -4.26
C VAL A 202 -0.13 -15.73 -4.23
N THR A 203 0.37 -14.53 -4.53
CA THR A 203 -0.44 -13.30 -4.43
C THR A 203 -1.54 -13.22 -5.48
N GLU A 204 -1.34 -13.75 -6.70
CA GLU A 204 -2.37 -13.84 -7.74
C GLU A 204 -3.63 -14.61 -7.28
N ARG A 205 -3.49 -15.55 -6.34
CA ARG A 205 -4.62 -16.30 -5.77
C ARG A 205 -5.09 -15.73 -4.45
N LEU A 206 -4.15 -15.38 -3.58
CA LEU A 206 -4.46 -14.91 -2.24
C LEU A 206 -5.18 -13.56 -2.26
N VAL A 207 -4.72 -12.59 -3.07
CA VAL A 207 -5.26 -11.23 -3.06
C VAL A 207 -6.73 -11.18 -3.49
N PRO A 208 -7.16 -11.75 -4.63
CA PRO A 208 -8.57 -11.77 -4.98
C PRO A 208 -9.43 -12.50 -3.95
N PHE A 209 -8.93 -13.62 -3.40
CA PHE A 209 -9.64 -14.39 -2.39
C PHE A 209 -9.83 -13.59 -1.10
N MET A 210 -8.76 -13.00 -0.54
CA MET A 210 -8.83 -12.25 0.71
C MET A 210 -9.69 -10.99 0.56
N ALA A 211 -9.59 -10.30 -0.58
CA ALA A 211 -10.40 -9.12 -0.87
C ALA A 211 -11.89 -9.49 -0.96
N ALA A 212 -12.24 -10.54 -1.73
CA ALA A 212 -13.61 -11.02 -1.83
C ALA A 212 -14.17 -11.48 -0.47
N PHE A 213 -13.38 -12.21 0.31
CA PHE A 213 -13.74 -12.68 1.64
C PHE A 213 -14.08 -11.51 2.58
N TYR A 214 -13.23 -10.47 2.60
CA TYR A 214 -13.45 -9.28 3.40
C TYR A 214 -14.65 -8.45 2.92
N VAL A 215 -14.77 -8.24 1.60
CA VAL A 215 -15.88 -7.50 0.99
C VAL A 215 -17.23 -8.16 1.31
N ILE A 216 -17.33 -9.49 1.22
CA ILE A 216 -18.54 -10.23 1.58
C ILE A 216 -18.90 -9.98 3.05
N GLY A 217 -17.91 -10.03 3.96
CA GLY A 217 -18.13 -9.71 5.38
C GLY A 217 -18.65 -8.29 5.59
N CYS A 218 -18.03 -7.28 4.96
CA CYS A 218 -18.50 -5.90 5.02
C CYS A 218 -19.93 -5.74 4.46
N ILE A 219 -20.24 -6.34 3.32
CA ILE A 219 -21.58 -6.29 2.72
C ILE A 219 -22.60 -6.89 3.66
N TRP A 220 -22.29 -8.00 4.32
CA TRP A 220 -23.19 -8.59 5.32
C TRP A 220 -23.49 -7.62 6.47
N VAL A 221 -22.45 -6.99 7.04
CA VAL A 221 -22.63 -5.98 8.10
C VAL A 221 -23.46 -4.80 7.61
N LEU A 222 -23.22 -4.31 6.38
CA LEU A 222 -24.00 -3.23 5.78
C LEU A 222 -25.48 -3.62 5.58
N ILE A 223 -25.79 -4.84 5.17
CA ILE A 223 -27.15 -5.36 5.04
C ILE A 223 -27.82 -5.36 6.41
N ARG A 224 -27.15 -5.79 7.48
CA ARG A 224 -27.67 -5.77 8.85
C ARG A 224 -27.98 -4.35 9.33
N ASN A 225 -27.19 -3.38 8.91
CA ASN A 225 -27.32 -1.96 9.23
C ASN A 225 -28.05 -1.16 8.13
N GLY A 226 -28.83 -1.80 7.25
CA GLY A 226 -29.39 -1.20 6.04
C GLY A 226 -30.09 0.15 6.25
N GLY A 227 -30.82 0.32 7.34
CA GLY A 227 -31.46 1.61 7.70
C GLY A 227 -30.47 2.73 8.05
N ALA A 228 -29.24 2.40 8.45
CA ALA A 228 -28.23 3.36 8.86
C ALA A 228 -27.22 3.69 7.75
N VAL A 229 -27.17 2.91 6.66
CA VAL A 229 -26.17 3.08 5.58
C VAL A 229 -26.32 4.45 4.91
N GLY A 230 -27.53 4.85 4.54
CA GLY A 230 -27.81 6.16 3.94
C GLY A 230 -27.43 7.31 4.87
N THR A 231 -27.79 7.22 6.14
CA THR A 231 -27.44 8.20 7.17
C THR A 231 -25.92 8.25 7.37
N GLY A 232 -25.24 7.09 7.39
CA GLY A 232 -23.78 6.99 7.49
C GLY A 232 -23.07 7.68 6.33
N LEU A 233 -23.54 7.46 5.09
CA LEU A 233 -22.96 8.11 3.91
C LEU A 233 -23.13 9.64 3.96
N VAL A 234 -24.32 10.11 4.33
CA VAL A 234 -24.58 11.56 4.51
C VAL A 234 -23.67 12.13 5.60
N LEU A 235 -23.48 11.39 6.71
CA LEU A 235 -22.62 11.81 7.81
C LEU A 235 -21.16 11.91 7.37
N ILE A 236 -20.65 10.94 6.60
CA ILE A 236 -19.29 10.97 6.03
C ILE A 236 -19.09 12.24 5.21
N VAL A 237 -20.02 12.55 4.28
CA VAL A 237 -19.90 13.71 3.40
C VAL A 237 -20.05 15.03 4.19
N LYS A 238 -21.07 15.14 5.03
CA LYS A 238 -21.31 16.38 5.81
C LYS A 238 -20.15 16.69 6.76
N SER A 239 -19.66 15.70 7.50
CA SER A 239 -18.58 15.90 8.46
C SER A 239 -17.23 16.20 7.81
N ALA A 240 -17.04 15.87 6.53
CA ALA A 240 -15.85 16.23 5.80
C ALA A 240 -15.68 17.74 5.58
N PHE A 241 -16.78 18.51 5.60
CA PHE A 241 -16.83 19.95 5.30
C PHE A 241 -17.45 20.81 6.41
N SER A 242 -17.96 20.22 7.49
CA SER A 242 -18.62 20.98 8.56
C SER A 242 -17.68 21.29 9.71
N MET A 243 -17.73 22.54 10.19
CA MET A 243 -16.98 23.02 11.36
C MET A 243 -17.81 22.92 12.65
N GLN A 244 -18.81 22.05 12.73
CA GLN A 244 -19.65 21.91 13.92
C GLN A 244 -18.83 21.35 15.09
N ALA A 245 -18.36 22.25 15.95
CA ALA A 245 -17.95 21.95 17.31
C ALA A 245 -19.18 21.39 18.03
N GLY A 246 -19.10 20.15 18.49
CA GLY A 246 -20.25 19.42 19.02
C GLY A 246 -20.96 20.12 20.17
N ALA A 247 -22.12 20.65 19.88
CA ALA A 247 -23.16 20.82 20.89
C ALA A 247 -23.95 19.51 20.96
N GLY A 248 -23.59 18.61 21.87
CA GLY A 248 -24.44 17.49 22.29
C GLY A 248 -24.46 16.24 21.40
N GLY A 249 -23.46 15.98 20.56
CA GLY A 249 -23.39 14.78 19.75
C GLY A 249 -22.13 13.93 20.01
N LEU A 250 -22.19 12.64 19.73
CA LEU A 250 -21.11 11.65 19.85
C LEU A 250 -19.80 11.99 19.09
N PHE A 251 -19.79 13.03 18.23
CA PHE A 251 -18.70 13.39 17.36
C PHE A 251 -18.43 14.90 17.40
N GLY A 252 -17.26 15.30 17.86
CA GLY A 252 -16.73 16.67 17.67
C GLY A 252 -16.07 16.78 16.31
N PHE A 253 -16.59 17.62 15.41
CA PHE A 253 -16.09 17.71 14.05
C PHE A 253 -15.14 18.89 13.85
N SER A 254 -13.94 18.59 13.30
CA SER A 254 -13.02 19.58 12.74
C SER A 254 -12.66 19.16 11.32
N VAL A 255 -12.89 20.06 10.34
CA VAL A 255 -12.47 19.84 8.94
C VAL A 255 -10.98 19.56 8.86
N GLY A 256 -10.17 20.26 9.68
CA GLY A 256 -8.72 20.02 9.73
C GLY A 256 -8.37 18.61 10.22
N ALA A 257 -9.07 18.10 11.23
CA ALA A 257 -8.86 16.74 11.71
C ALA A 257 -9.31 15.70 10.66
N ALA A 258 -10.48 15.90 10.04
CA ALA A 258 -10.97 15.03 8.98
C ALA A 258 -9.97 14.93 7.82
N LEU A 259 -9.49 16.06 7.33
CA LEU A 259 -8.48 16.14 6.28
C LEU A 259 -7.19 15.45 6.71
N ARG A 260 -6.68 15.79 7.90
CA ARG A 260 -5.41 15.25 8.41
C ARG A 260 -5.45 13.73 8.55
N TYR A 261 -6.41 13.20 9.30
CA TYR A 261 -6.47 11.77 9.57
C TYR A 261 -6.91 10.97 8.33
N GLY A 262 -7.84 11.50 7.54
CA GLY A 262 -8.27 10.86 6.31
C GLY A 262 -7.18 10.79 5.27
N CYS A 263 -6.49 11.90 4.99
CA CYS A 263 -5.37 11.90 4.06
C CYS A 263 -4.22 11.03 4.55
N ALA A 264 -3.79 11.16 5.81
CA ALA A 264 -2.69 10.36 6.32
C ALA A 264 -2.95 8.86 6.18
N ARG A 265 -4.16 8.39 6.51
CA ARG A 265 -4.48 6.96 6.42
C ARG A 265 -4.73 6.47 4.99
N GLY A 266 -5.31 7.30 4.12
CA GLY A 266 -5.45 6.98 2.71
C GLY A 266 -4.08 6.87 2.02
N LEU A 267 -3.19 7.82 2.25
CA LEU A 267 -1.83 7.85 1.71
C LEU A 267 -1.00 6.66 2.21
N PHE A 268 -1.11 6.34 3.50
CA PHE A 268 -0.45 5.17 4.08
C PHE A 268 -0.96 3.85 3.47
N SER A 269 -2.27 3.72 3.23
CA SER A 269 -2.87 2.50 2.69
C SER A 269 -2.47 2.25 1.23
N ASN A 270 -2.63 3.25 0.34
CA ASN A 270 -2.43 3.05 -1.09
C ASN A 270 -0.99 3.22 -1.57
N GLU A 271 -0.10 3.73 -0.71
CA GLU A 271 1.32 3.94 -1.01
C GLU A 271 1.58 4.78 -2.30
N SER A 272 0.60 5.56 -2.77
CA SER A 272 0.81 6.40 -3.96
C SER A 272 1.73 7.58 -3.63
N GLY A 273 2.80 7.72 -4.39
CA GLY A 273 3.85 8.71 -4.15
C GLY A 273 4.97 8.23 -3.23
N MET A 274 4.88 7.00 -2.67
CA MET A 274 5.96 6.41 -1.86
C MET A 274 7.04 5.74 -2.70
N GLY A 275 6.74 5.35 -3.95
CA GLY A 275 7.69 4.70 -4.84
C GLY A 275 7.91 3.20 -4.60
N SER A 276 7.23 2.60 -3.61
CA SER A 276 7.35 1.19 -3.25
C SER A 276 6.70 0.24 -4.26
N ALA A 277 5.41 0.38 -4.52
CA ALA A 277 4.66 -0.48 -5.43
C ALA A 277 5.20 -0.52 -6.88
N PRO A 278 5.74 0.57 -7.47
CA PRO A 278 6.36 0.52 -8.79
C PRO A 278 7.57 -0.40 -8.91
N ILE A 279 8.20 -0.79 -7.81
CA ILE A 279 9.35 -1.72 -7.82
C ILE A 279 8.96 -3.07 -8.44
N VAL A 280 7.80 -3.62 -8.06
CA VAL A 280 7.34 -4.88 -8.66
C VAL A 280 6.74 -4.67 -10.05
N ALA A 281 6.19 -3.51 -10.34
CA ALA A 281 5.68 -3.19 -11.67
C ALA A 281 6.76 -3.24 -12.76
N ALA A 282 8.02 -2.92 -12.41
CA ALA A 282 9.15 -3.03 -13.32
C ALA A 282 9.43 -4.47 -13.79
N SER A 283 9.07 -5.49 -12.99
CA SER A 283 9.23 -6.90 -13.37
C SER A 283 8.10 -7.44 -14.27
N ALA A 284 7.05 -6.66 -14.52
CA ALA A 284 5.91 -7.08 -15.31
C ALA A 284 6.26 -7.26 -16.79
N LYS A 285 5.68 -8.30 -17.41
CA LYS A 285 5.69 -8.47 -18.86
C LYS A 285 4.84 -7.39 -19.49
N THR A 286 5.49 -6.46 -20.17
CA THR A 286 4.81 -5.35 -20.83
C THR A 286 5.62 -4.85 -22.02
N ARG A 287 4.94 -4.51 -23.11
CA ARG A 287 5.54 -3.96 -24.32
C ARG A 287 5.83 -2.47 -24.24
N ASN A 288 5.28 -1.76 -23.28
CA ASN A 288 5.61 -0.35 -22.99
C ASN A 288 5.26 0.04 -21.55
N SER A 289 5.82 1.17 -21.10
CA SER A 289 5.65 1.69 -19.75
C SER A 289 4.21 2.06 -19.41
N VAL A 290 3.46 2.60 -20.37
CA VAL A 290 2.09 3.12 -20.19
C VAL A 290 1.09 1.98 -19.96
N ARG A 291 1.25 0.86 -20.68
CA ARG A 291 0.36 -0.30 -20.52
C ARG A 291 0.41 -0.82 -19.09
N GLN A 292 1.61 -1.07 -18.55
CA GLN A 292 1.74 -1.52 -17.16
C GLN A 292 1.27 -0.46 -16.15
N SER A 293 1.48 0.82 -16.46
CA SER A 293 1.08 1.90 -15.55
C SER A 293 -0.44 2.05 -15.44
N LEU A 294 -1.18 1.82 -16.54
CA LEU A 294 -2.65 1.74 -16.50
C LEU A 294 -3.13 0.57 -15.63
N VAL A 295 -2.44 -0.57 -15.66
CA VAL A 295 -2.71 -1.70 -14.78
C VAL A 295 -2.41 -1.33 -13.33
N SER A 296 -1.22 -0.81 -13.04
CA SER A 296 -0.76 -0.51 -11.68
C SER A 296 -1.59 0.56 -10.97
N MET A 297 -2.13 1.57 -11.68
CA MET A 297 -2.98 2.58 -11.05
C MET A 297 -4.29 1.99 -10.52
N THR A 298 -4.74 0.83 -11.04
CA THR A 298 -5.92 0.15 -10.53
C THR A 298 -5.70 -0.41 -9.12
N GLY A 299 -4.44 -0.60 -8.70
CA GLY A 299 -4.10 -0.98 -7.34
C GLY A 299 -4.66 0.01 -6.32
N THR A 300 -4.43 1.32 -6.53
CA THR A 300 -4.98 2.38 -5.66
C THR A 300 -6.51 2.41 -5.69
N PHE A 301 -7.12 2.09 -6.84
CA PHE A 301 -8.58 1.98 -6.95
C PHE A 301 -9.11 0.83 -6.06
N TRP A 302 -8.56 -0.37 -6.19
CA TRP A 302 -9.01 -1.52 -5.41
C TRP A 302 -8.74 -1.35 -3.92
N ASP A 303 -7.55 -0.90 -3.55
CA ASP A 303 -7.14 -0.71 -2.17
C ASP A 303 -8.00 0.35 -1.45
N THR A 304 -8.00 1.58 -1.96
CA THR A 304 -8.54 2.71 -1.23
C THR A 304 -9.96 3.06 -1.64
N VAL A 305 -10.24 3.12 -2.97
CA VAL A 305 -11.58 3.52 -3.43
C VAL A 305 -12.61 2.42 -3.18
N ILE A 306 -12.19 1.14 -3.15
CA ILE A 306 -13.09 0.02 -2.85
C ILE A 306 -12.92 -0.45 -1.40
N ILE A 307 -11.76 -0.99 -1.00
CA ILE A 307 -11.61 -1.67 0.30
C ILE A 307 -11.69 -0.68 1.47
N CYS A 308 -10.89 0.40 1.47
CA CYS A 308 -10.96 1.39 2.56
C CYS A 308 -12.32 2.10 2.63
N ALA A 309 -12.91 2.40 1.45
CA ALA A 309 -14.24 2.99 1.37
C ALA A 309 -15.29 2.10 2.02
N LEU A 310 -15.27 0.79 1.70
CA LEU A 310 -16.19 -0.18 2.24
C LEU A 310 -16.01 -0.36 3.76
N THR A 311 -14.76 -0.43 4.23
CA THR A 311 -14.44 -0.44 5.66
C THR A 311 -15.00 0.79 6.34
N GLY A 312 -14.73 1.98 5.81
CA GLY A 312 -15.21 3.24 6.39
C GLY A 312 -16.74 3.33 6.46
N LEU A 313 -17.42 2.94 5.38
CA LEU A 313 -18.89 2.91 5.35
C LEU A 313 -19.44 1.89 6.36
N THR A 314 -18.82 0.71 6.48
CA THR A 314 -19.19 -0.30 7.47
C THR A 314 -19.06 0.23 8.89
N LEU A 315 -17.95 0.89 9.21
CA LEU A 315 -17.71 1.49 10.53
C LEU A 315 -18.73 2.59 10.86
N VAL A 316 -18.93 3.55 9.95
CA VAL A 316 -19.82 4.68 10.18
C VAL A 316 -21.27 4.24 10.27
N SER A 317 -21.74 3.35 9.39
CA SER A 317 -23.11 2.83 9.46
C SER A 317 -23.35 2.00 10.71
N SER A 318 -22.37 1.22 11.17
CA SER A 318 -22.45 0.48 12.42
C SER A 318 -22.50 1.41 13.64
N ALA A 319 -21.70 2.47 13.64
CA ALA A 319 -21.70 3.46 14.73
C ALA A 319 -23.00 4.27 14.78
N VAL A 320 -23.65 4.52 13.64
CA VAL A 320 -24.99 5.16 13.58
C VAL A 320 -26.06 4.22 14.12
N ALA A 321 -26.02 2.93 13.77
CA ALA A 321 -26.99 1.93 14.24
C ALA A 321 -26.77 1.51 15.70
N HIS A 322 -25.50 1.50 16.14
CA HIS A 322 -25.04 1.00 17.43
C HIS A 322 -24.06 2.01 18.09
N PRO A 323 -24.56 3.14 18.62
CA PRO A 323 -23.70 4.18 19.22
C PRO A 323 -22.84 3.68 20.39
N GLU A 324 -23.24 2.59 21.02
CA GLU A 324 -22.49 1.92 22.09
C GLU A 324 -21.13 1.38 21.64
N PHE A 325 -20.91 1.12 20.33
CA PHE A 325 -19.64 0.66 19.78
C PHE A 325 -18.52 1.70 19.92
N LEU A 326 -18.89 2.97 20.02
CA LEU A 326 -17.95 4.08 20.21
C LEU A 326 -17.49 4.27 21.67
N LYS A 327 -18.08 3.53 22.61
CA LYS A 327 -17.69 3.58 24.02
C LYS A 327 -16.44 2.73 24.24
N GLY A 328 -15.33 3.37 24.55
CA GLY A 328 -14.03 2.74 24.84
C GLY A 328 -12.91 3.39 24.05
N ASP A 329 -11.70 3.29 24.56
CA ASP A 329 -10.51 3.97 24.03
C ASP A 329 -9.76 3.16 22.94
N ASP A 330 -10.08 1.88 22.77
CA ASP A 330 -9.38 1.00 21.83
C ASP A 330 -10.04 0.99 20.45
N THR A 331 -9.46 1.76 19.55
CA THR A 331 -9.91 1.91 18.17
C THR A 331 -9.68 0.67 17.31
N THR A 332 -8.74 -0.19 17.70
CA THR A 332 -8.42 -1.41 16.96
C THR A 332 -9.54 -2.44 17.05
N ILE A 333 -10.32 -2.38 18.14
CA ILE A 333 -11.46 -3.28 18.40
C ILE A 333 -12.70 -2.87 17.60
N LEU A 334 -12.78 -1.63 17.10
CA LEU A 334 -14.02 -1.12 16.49
C LEU A 334 -14.47 -1.96 15.29
N THR A 335 -13.54 -2.32 14.40
CA THR A 335 -13.88 -3.17 13.25
C THR A 335 -14.36 -4.56 13.71
N PHE A 336 -13.75 -5.12 14.76
CA PHE A 336 -14.19 -6.38 15.34
C PHE A 336 -15.61 -6.30 15.89
N LYS A 337 -15.96 -5.23 16.63
CA LYS A 337 -17.32 -4.97 17.13
C LYS A 337 -18.35 -4.91 15.99
N CYS A 338 -17.99 -4.24 14.87
CA CYS A 338 -18.88 -4.19 13.70
C CYS A 338 -19.12 -5.57 13.11
N PHE A 339 -18.11 -6.42 13.05
CA PHE A 339 -18.26 -7.78 12.53
C PHE A 339 -19.00 -8.72 13.50
N GLU A 340 -19.05 -8.44 14.81
CA GLU A 340 -19.88 -9.18 15.79
C GLU A 340 -21.38 -9.15 15.44
N LEU A 341 -21.82 -8.23 14.58
CA LEU A 341 -23.16 -8.24 14.01
C LEU A 341 -23.42 -9.45 13.09
N ILE A 342 -22.38 -10.16 12.68
CA ILE A 342 -22.47 -11.46 12.02
C ILE A 342 -22.48 -12.53 13.13
N PRO A 343 -23.61 -13.22 13.37
CA PRO A 343 -23.71 -14.15 14.48
C PRO A 343 -22.65 -15.27 14.40
N VAL A 344 -22.05 -15.62 15.54
CA VAL A 344 -21.11 -16.73 15.74
C VAL A 344 -19.78 -16.59 15.01
N ILE A 345 -19.79 -16.27 13.69
CA ILE A 345 -18.59 -16.31 12.83
C ILE A 345 -17.99 -14.95 12.55
N GLY A 346 -18.58 -13.84 12.99
CA GLY A 346 -18.12 -12.50 12.65
C GLY A 346 -16.71 -12.19 13.16
N ARG A 347 -16.41 -12.47 14.43
CA ARG A 347 -15.03 -12.31 14.98
C ARG A 347 -14.00 -13.20 14.28
N PRO A 348 -14.23 -14.50 14.07
CA PRO A 348 -13.36 -15.33 13.23
C PRO A 348 -13.12 -14.78 11.83
N ILE A 349 -14.17 -14.30 11.14
CA ILE A 349 -14.04 -13.74 9.79
C ILE A 349 -13.06 -12.57 9.76
N ILE A 350 -13.23 -11.57 10.64
CA ILE A 350 -12.37 -10.40 10.63
C ILE A 350 -10.94 -10.73 11.10
N ALA A 351 -10.77 -11.66 12.04
CA ALA A 351 -9.45 -12.10 12.50
C ALA A 351 -8.68 -12.82 11.38
N ILE A 352 -9.35 -13.70 10.61
CA ILE A 352 -8.77 -14.40 9.46
C ILE A 352 -8.48 -13.40 8.33
N ALA A 353 -9.39 -12.47 8.05
CA ALA A 353 -9.18 -11.42 7.04
C ALA A 353 -7.95 -10.57 7.38
N LEU A 354 -7.82 -10.13 8.63
CA LEU A 354 -6.68 -9.36 9.10
C LEU A 354 -5.37 -10.16 8.99
N ALA A 355 -5.39 -11.43 9.36
CA ALA A 355 -4.23 -12.30 9.24
C ALA A 355 -3.81 -12.51 7.77
N MET A 356 -4.76 -12.70 6.84
CA MET A 356 -4.48 -12.81 5.41
C MET A 356 -3.93 -11.51 4.83
N PHE A 357 -4.50 -10.36 5.18
CA PHE A 357 -4.06 -9.05 4.74
C PHE A 357 -2.64 -8.75 5.22
N ALA A 358 -2.38 -8.96 6.52
CA ALA A 358 -1.06 -8.77 7.07
C ALA A 358 -0.02 -9.74 6.47
N PHE A 359 -0.39 -11.01 6.26
CA PHE A 359 0.51 -11.99 5.63
C PHE A 359 0.83 -11.63 4.17
N SER A 360 -0.15 -11.20 3.39
CA SER A 360 0.10 -10.74 2.02
C SER A 360 1.05 -9.55 1.98
N THR A 361 0.95 -8.63 2.95
CA THR A 361 1.85 -7.48 3.08
C THR A 361 3.29 -7.92 3.38
N ILE A 362 3.49 -8.94 4.24
CA ILE A 362 4.81 -9.53 4.48
C ILE A 362 5.43 -10.03 3.17
N LEU A 363 4.65 -10.67 2.31
CA LEU A 363 5.13 -11.18 1.03
C LEU A 363 5.48 -10.06 0.04
N GLY A 364 4.60 -9.07 -0.12
CA GLY A 364 4.82 -7.97 -1.07
C GLY A 364 6.02 -7.09 -0.70
N TRP A 365 6.10 -6.67 0.56
CA TRP A 365 7.19 -5.85 1.07
C TRP A 365 8.53 -6.57 1.12
N SER A 366 8.55 -7.91 1.25
CA SER A 366 9.80 -8.68 1.15
C SER A 366 10.52 -8.44 -0.17
N TYR A 367 9.77 -8.36 -1.27
CA TYR A 367 10.31 -8.06 -2.58
C TYR A 367 10.80 -6.62 -2.69
N TYR A 368 10.06 -5.64 -2.16
CA TYR A 368 10.47 -4.24 -2.22
C TYR A 368 11.77 -3.99 -1.47
N GLY A 369 11.86 -4.47 -0.24
CA GLY A 369 13.06 -4.32 0.56
C GLY A 369 14.26 -5.06 -0.03
N GLU A 370 14.06 -6.29 -0.57
CA GLU A 370 15.09 -7.05 -1.28
C GLU A 370 15.64 -6.28 -2.47
N ARG A 371 14.78 -5.68 -3.32
CA ARG A 371 15.21 -4.90 -4.48
C ARG A 371 15.94 -3.62 -4.07
N CYS A 372 15.51 -2.96 -3.01
CA CYS A 372 16.24 -1.81 -2.45
C CYS A 372 17.63 -2.21 -1.94
N ALA A 373 17.73 -3.32 -1.21
CA ALA A 373 19.01 -3.83 -0.72
C ALA A 373 19.94 -4.28 -1.87
N GLU A 374 19.38 -4.93 -2.89
CA GLU A 374 20.12 -5.33 -4.09
C GLU A 374 20.70 -4.13 -4.84
N TYR A 375 19.96 -3.03 -4.96
CA TYR A 375 20.45 -1.79 -5.56
C TYR A 375 21.67 -1.24 -4.82
N LEU A 376 21.69 -1.33 -3.48
CA LEU A 376 22.77 -0.79 -2.64
C LEU A 376 24.03 -1.66 -2.64
N VAL A 377 23.89 -2.98 -2.61
CA VAL A 377 25.01 -3.89 -2.30
C VAL A 377 25.21 -4.95 -3.39
N GLY A 378 24.31 -5.00 -4.37
CA GLY A 378 24.31 -6.00 -5.44
C GLY A 378 23.64 -7.32 -5.03
N ALA A 379 23.57 -8.26 -5.98
CA ALA A 379 22.80 -9.51 -5.84
C ALA A 379 23.24 -10.42 -4.68
N LYS A 380 24.45 -10.25 -4.16
CA LYS A 380 24.95 -11.05 -3.01
C LYS A 380 24.12 -10.86 -1.74
N ILE A 381 23.43 -9.73 -1.58
CA ILE A 381 22.62 -9.41 -0.41
C ILE A 381 21.25 -10.12 -0.41
N ILE A 382 20.79 -10.63 -1.54
CA ILE A 382 19.45 -11.20 -1.70
C ILE A 382 19.18 -12.29 -0.68
N MET A 383 20.06 -13.31 -0.60
CA MET A 383 19.84 -14.41 0.33
C MET A 383 19.99 -14.01 1.80
N PRO A 384 21.03 -13.27 2.22
CA PRO A 384 21.09 -12.69 3.58
C PRO A 384 19.87 -11.87 3.94
N TYR A 385 19.34 -11.05 3.03
CA TYR A 385 18.15 -10.25 3.25
C TYR A 385 16.90 -11.11 3.49
N LYS A 386 16.71 -12.17 2.69
CA LYS A 386 15.62 -13.13 2.85
C LYS A 386 15.69 -13.87 4.18
N ILE A 387 16.88 -14.30 4.59
CA ILE A 387 17.08 -14.97 5.89
C ILE A 387 16.74 -14.00 7.03
N ALA A 388 17.24 -12.77 6.98
CA ALA A 388 16.91 -11.74 7.95
C ALA A 388 15.39 -11.50 7.98
N TRP A 389 14.73 -11.44 6.81
CA TRP A 389 13.28 -11.25 6.70
C TRP A 389 12.50 -12.34 7.43
N ILE A 390 12.88 -13.61 7.25
CA ILE A 390 12.25 -14.76 7.94
C ILE A 390 12.44 -14.64 9.45
N ILE A 391 13.63 -14.30 9.92
CA ILE A 391 13.92 -14.11 11.34
C ILE A 391 13.07 -12.96 11.90
N PHE A 392 13.04 -11.81 11.23
CA PHE A 392 12.28 -10.66 11.70
C PHE A 392 10.76 -10.87 11.63
N SER A 393 10.25 -11.69 10.73
CA SER A 393 8.84 -12.08 10.74
C SER A 393 8.47 -12.93 11.97
N PHE A 394 9.37 -13.80 12.43
CA PHE A 394 9.21 -14.50 13.70
C PHE A 394 9.29 -13.55 14.89
N VAL A 395 10.34 -12.72 14.95
CA VAL A 395 10.59 -11.77 16.03
C VAL A 395 9.40 -10.81 16.18
N GLY A 396 8.84 -10.32 15.07
CA GLY A 396 7.67 -9.45 15.07
C GLY A 396 6.44 -10.05 15.75
N CYS A 397 6.26 -11.37 15.69
CA CYS A 397 5.17 -12.04 16.39
C CYS A 397 5.33 -12.06 17.92
N VAL A 398 6.56 -12.04 18.43
CA VAL A 398 6.83 -12.32 19.85
C VAL A 398 7.23 -11.10 20.69
N ILE A 399 7.64 -9.99 20.08
CA ILE A 399 8.06 -8.78 20.80
C ILE A 399 7.03 -7.65 20.71
N LYS A 400 7.12 -6.70 21.67
CA LYS A 400 6.37 -5.44 21.60
C LYS A 400 7.06 -4.48 20.65
N LEU A 401 6.31 -3.82 19.77
CA LEU A 401 6.85 -3.09 18.63
C LEU A 401 6.68 -1.58 18.65
N ASP A 402 6.25 -0.96 19.76
CA ASP A 402 5.90 0.47 19.81
C ASP A 402 6.98 1.39 19.19
N THR A 403 8.24 1.16 19.55
CA THR A 403 9.37 1.94 19.02
C THR A 403 9.73 1.56 17.59
N VAL A 404 9.65 0.27 17.25
CA VAL A 404 9.96 -0.22 15.90
C VAL A 404 8.95 0.33 14.90
N TRP A 405 7.69 0.37 15.29
CA TRP A 405 6.61 0.95 14.48
C TRP A 405 6.91 2.42 14.15
N THR A 406 7.16 3.24 15.15
CA THR A 406 7.41 4.68 14.98
C THR A 406 8.63 4.95 14.08
N ILE A 407 9.73 4.21 14.27
CA ILE A 407 10.93 4.38 13.44
C ILE A 407 10.65 3.98 12.00
N ALA A 408 9.97 2.85 11.80
CA ALA A 408 9.65 2.37 10.47
C ALA A 408 8.69 3.31 9.72
N ASP A 409 7.74 3.92 10.43
CA ASP A 409 6.80 4.90 9.87
C ASP A 409 7.54 6.17 9.43
N ILE A 410 8.49 6.67 10.22
CA ILE A 410 9.36 7.78 9.83
C ILE A 410 10.14 7.46 8.56
N LEU A 411 10.81 6.30 8.49
CA LEU A 411 11.62 5.91 7.34
C LEU A 411 10.76 5.79 6.07
N ASN A 412 9.57 5.21 6.21
CA ASN A 412 8.60 5.11 5.12
C ASN A 412 8.12 6.49 4.64
N GLY A 413 7.84 7.40 5.57
CA GLY A 413 7.48 8.78 5.22
C GLY A 413 8.61 9.53 4.51
N LEU A 414 9.86 9.30 4.91
CA LEU A 414 11.02 9.92 4.26
C LEU A 414 11.29 9.40 2.84
N MET A 415 10.88 8.16 2.50
CA MET A 415 10.95 7.64 1.12
C MET A 415 10.15 8.46 0.12
N VAL A 416 9.11 9.15 0.57
CA VAL A 416 8.28 10.02 -0.27
C VAL A 416 9.10 11.10 -0.94
N ILE A 417 10.06 11.69 -0.22
CA ILE A 417 10.81 12.87 -0.68
C ILE A 417 11.58 12.58 -1.98
N PRO A 418 12.49 11.61 -2.04
CA PRO A 418 13.22 11.32 -3.27
C PRO A 418 12.29 10.86 -4.41
N ASN A 419 11.24 10.08 -4.11
CA ASN A 419 10.31 9.62 -5.13
C ASN A 419 9.51 10.78 -5.75
N VAL A 420 8.99 11.69 -4.94
CA VAL A 420 8.26 12.88 -5.41
C VAL A 420 9.15 13.79 -6.24
N ILE A 421 10.40 14.01 -5.84
CA ILE A 421 11.39 14.73 -6.65
C ILE A 421 11.52 14.08 -8.03
N GLY A 422 11.64 12.74 -8.08
CA GLY A 422 11.69 11.98 -9.33
C GLY A 422 10.46 12.19 -10.22
N ILE A 423 9.26 12.06 -9.64
CA ILE A 423 8.00 12.25 -10.38
C ILE A 423 7.91 13.65 -11.00
N TRP A 424 8.24 14.68 -10.22
CA TRP A 424 8.14 16.06 -10.69
C TRP A 424 9.18 16.37 -11.75
N ALA A 425 10.44 16.04 -11.51
CA ALA A 425 11.55 16.32 -12.41
C ALA A 425 11.46 15.53 -13.73
N LEU A 426 11.03 14.26 -13.67
CA LEU A 426 10.86 13.40 -14.85
C LEU A 426 9.46 13.52 -15.47
N SER A 427 8.61 14.42 -15.00
CA SER A 427 7.23 14.55 -15.50
C SER A 427 7.15 14.79 -17.01
N GLY A 428 8.14 15.45 -17.60
CA GLY A 428 8.28 15.62 -19.06
C GLY A 428 8.41 14.29 -19.79
N HIS A 429 9.37 13.46 -19.38
CA HIS A 429 9.62 12.13 -19.96
C HIS A 429 8.45 11.17 -19.75
N ILE A 430 7.79 11.25 -18.57
CA ILE A 430 6.60 10.45 -18.28
C ILE A 430 5.46 10.83 -19.24
N MET A 431 5.27 12.11 -19.51
CA MET A 431 4.22 12.57 -20.40
C MET A 431 4.52 12.32 -21.88
N GLU A 432 5.78 12.27 -22.27
CA GLU A 432 6.19 11.84 -23.61
C GLU A 432 5.71 10.42 -23.88
N ASP A 433 6.06 9.45 -23.01
CA ASP A 433 5.57 8.07 -23.12
C ASP A 433 4.04 8.00 -23.07
N THR A 434 3.45 8.75 -22.12
CA THR A 434 2.00 8.79 -21.97
C THR A 434 1.32 9.22 -23.27
N ASN A 435 1.77 10.31 -23.89
CA ASN A 435 1.17 10.79 -25.14
C ASN A 435 1.39 9.82 -26.31
N LYS A 436 2.54 9.11 -26.31
CA LYS A 436 2.86 8.14 -27.36
C LYS A 436 1.99 6.87 -27.26
N TYR A 437 1.81 6.31 -26.08
CA TYR A 437 1.23 4.98 -25.91
C TYR A 437 -0.17 4.96 -25.29
N VAL A 438 -0.67 6.04 -24.70
CA VAL A 438 -1.97 6.02 -23.98
C VAL A 438 -3.17 5.68 -24.86
N ASN A 439 -3.11 5.97 -26.14
CA ASN A 439 -4.17 5.65 -27.10
C ASN A 439 -3.92 4.29 -27.80
N ASP A 440 -2.67 3.91 -27.97
CA ASP A 440 -2.24 2.63 -28.52
C ASP A 440 -1.33 1.91 -27.52
N VAL A 441 -1.92 1.26 -26.52
CA VAL A 441 -1.17 0.55 -25.47
C VAL A 441 -0.57 -0.77 -25.96
N ASP A 442 -0.95 -1.20 -27.16
CA ASP A 442 -0.48 -2.43 -27.78
C ASP A 442 0.77 -2.17 -28.67
N ALA A 443 1.15 -0.91 -28.88
CA ALA A 443 2.39 -0.56 -29.55
C ALA A 443 3.61 -1.01 -28.71
N VAL A 444 4.59 -1.59 -29.42
CA VAL A 444 5.86 -2.01 -28.79
C VAL A 444 6.79 -0.81 -28.67
N ASP A 445 7.39 -0.63 -27.50
CA ASP A 445 8.46 0.34 -27.33
C ASP A 445 9.73 -0.21 -28.00
N PRO A 446 10.28 0.46 -29.01
CA PRO A 446 11.48 0.00 -29.70
C PRO A 446 12.78 0.21 -28.89
N THR A 447 12.71 0.89 -27.76
CA THR A 447 13.88 1.18 -26.93
C THR A 447 14.36 -0.11 -26.24
N PRO A 448 15.58 -0.59 -26.50
CA PRO A 448 16.07 -1.80 -25.86
C PRO A 448 16.23 -1.58 -24.34
N ILE A 449 15.87 -2.60 -23.55
CA ILE A 449 16.08 -2.57 -22.11
C ILE A 449 17.57 -2.78 -21.84
N PRO A 450 18.24 -1.86 -21.12
CA PRO A 450 19.67 -2.00 -20.84
C PRO A 450 19.95 -3.26 -20.01
N VAL A 451 20.98 -4.01 -20.41
CA VAL A 451 21.51 -5.15 -19.64
C VAL A 451 22.67 -4.65 -18.79
N ILE A 452 22.56 -4.85 -17.47
CA ILE A 452 23.65 -4.49 -16.55
C ILE A 452 24.64 -5.66 -16.51
N HIS A 453 25.85 -5.42 -17.01
CA HIS A 453 26.99 -6.28 -16.76
C HIS A 453 27.47 -6.03 -15.32
N LYS A 454 27.64 -7.10 -14.54
CA LYS A 454 28.16 -7.03 -13.17
C LYS A 454 29.64 -6.63 -13.18
N GLU A 455 29.93 -5.37 -13.32
CA GLU A 455 31.09 -4.82 -12.64
C GLU A 455 30.63 -4.27 -11.31
N VAL A 456 31.28 -4.75 -10.25
CA VAL A 456 31.09 -4.28 -8.89
C VAL A 456 31.10 -2.76 -8.92
N ALA A 457 30.02 -2.13 -8.50
CA ALA A 457 30.02 -0.69 -8.37
C ALA A 457 31.20 -0.30 -7.47
N ASP A 458 32.18 0.37 -8.05
CA ASP A 458 33.13 1.13 -7.29
C ASP A 458 32.37 2.18 -6.50
N ILE A 459 32.28 1.91 -5.17
CA ILE A 459 31.72 2.83 -4.17
C ILE A 459 32.80 3.82 -3.78
#